data_eda99e0dc9fde647b516c136e4c3c5e0
#
_entry.id   eda99e0dc9fde647b516c136e4c3c5e0
#
_cell.length_a   1.000
_cell.length_b   1.000
_cell.length_c   1.000
_cell.angle_alpha   90.00
_cell.angle_beta   90.00
_cell.angle_gamma   90.00
#
_symmetry.space_group_name_H-M   'P 1'
#
loop_
_entity.id
_entity.type
_entity.pdbx_description
1 polymer ?
#
loop_
_entity_poly.entity_id
_entity_poly.type
_entity_poly.pdbx_seq_one_letter_code
_entity_poly.pdbx_strand_id
1 'polypeptide(L)'
;MSCVSELVKQKLNLGRHVNIKLLGDSITHGVGGTGFEMNGEEICCGVKRNPNGYCWANKFKVYMEDKYDCTVVNNGIGGITIEFIIEHFDELVDDDDDLIICTIGTNNRHQYHVDGPKRTYDQQRERFYNNIFKLYGMLKGAGKDFIFVANIPAAASDELDGENFWRIMHMNDIDALYKKAWCDLQFPFISLYDLFNAYCAEHDRTVDSMLVDGLHPNDEGYDVMFELLIKSMEV
;
A
#
# COMPACT_ATOMS: atom_id res chain seq x y z
N MET A 1 -13.44 -9.20 16.78
CA MET A 1 -13.06 -7.97 16.05
C MET A 1 -11.55 -7.99 15.85
N SER A 2 -11.07 -7.63 14.67
CA SER A 2 -9.62 -7.50 14.45
C SER A 2 -9.11 -6.20 15.08
N CYS A 3 -7.82 -6.13 15.44
CA CYS A 3 -7.17 -4.91 15.91
C CYS A 3 -7.35 -3.74 14.92
N VAL A 4 -7.45 -4.06 13.62
CA VAL A 4 -7.70 -3.09 12.54
C VAL A 4 -9.10 -2.50 12.65
N SER A 5 -10.15 -3.33 12.74
CA SER A 5 -11.53 -2.83 12.80
C SER A 5 -11.81 -2.03 14.07
N GLU A 6 -11.21 -2.41 15.20
CA GLU A 6 -11.30 -1.65 16.44
C GLU A 6 -10.68 -0.26 16.30
N LEU A 7 -9.48 -0.17 15.71
CA LEU A 7 -8.81 1.10 15.48
C LEU A 7 -9.63 2.02 14.58
N VAL A 8 -10.11 1.52 13.42
CA VAL A 8 -10.90 2.32 12.48
C VAL A 8 -12.19 2.81 13.12
N LYS A 9 -12.93 1.93 13.81
CA LYS A 9 -14.16 2.31 14.52
C LYS A 9 -13.89 3.34 15.62
N GLN A 10 -12.80 3.21 16.36
CA GLN A 10 -12.39 4.19 17.36
C GLN A 10 -12.17 5.57 16.71
N LYS A 11 -11.48 5.62 15.56
CA LYS A 11 -11.24 6.88 14.84
C LYS A 11 -12.53 7.51 14.34
N LEU A 12 -13.37 6.75 13.64
CA LEU A 12 -14.63 7.24 13.09
C LEU A 12 -15.66 7.68 14.15
N ASN A 13 -15.51 7.24 15.38
CA ASN A 13 -16.40 7.59 16.52
C ASN A 13 -15.85 8.69 17.43
N LEU A 14 -14.82 9.45 17.01
CA LEU A 14 -14.25 10.53 17.82
C LEU A 14 -15.20 11.72 18.05
N GLY A 15 -16.32 11.80 17.33
CA GLY A 15 -17.26 12.92 17.42
C GLY A 15 -16.72 14.23 16.83
N ARG A 16 -15.68 14.15 16.01
CA ARG A 16 -15.08 15.24 15.24
C ARG A 16 -14.67 14.75 13.87
N HIS A 17 -14.37 15.68 12.99
CA HIS A 17 -13.78 15.39 11.67
C HIS A 17 -12.49 14.56 11.77
N VAL A 18 -12.30 13.60 10.86
CA VAL A 18 -11.16 12.66 10.84
C VAL A 18 -10.38 12.81 9.55
N ASN A 19 -9.08 13.05 9.64
CA ASN A 19 -8.18 13.10 8.49
C ASN A 19 -7.51 11.73 8.27
N ILE A 20 -7.70 11.15 7.09
CA ILE A 20 -7.14 9.85 6.70
C ILE A 20 -6.17 10.04 5.55
N LYS A 21 -4.94 9.59 5.71
CA LYS A 21 -3.89 9.63 4.69
C LYS A 21 -3.62 8.25 4.12
N LEU A 22 -3.65 8.11 2.80
CA LEU A 22 -3.27 6.89 2.11
C LEU A 22 -1.87 7.07 1.53
N LEU A 23 -0.90 6.33 2.03
CA LEU A 23 0.47 6.29 1.53
C LEU A 23 0.69 5.02 0.73
N GLY A 24 1.40 5.10 -0.38
CA GLY A 24 1.71 3.92 -1.18
C GLY A 24 2.39 4.22 -2.50
N ASP A 25 2.60 3.16 -3.26
CA ASP A 25 3.28 3.18 -4.55
C ASP A 25 2.30 3.37 -5.74
N SER A 26 2.69 2.87 -6.92
CA SER A 26 1.89 2.95 -8.14
C SER A 26 0.49 2.33 -8.03
N ILE A 27 0.32 1.30 -7.21
CA ILE A 27 -0.97 0.64 -6.99
C ILE A 27 -1.92 1.54 -6.20
N THR A 28 -1.42 2.29 -5.22
CA THR A 28 -2.20 3.30 -4.50
C THR A 28 -2.45 4.54 -5.36
N HIS A 29 -1.47 4.92 -6.20
CA HIS A 29 -1.63 6.02 -7.16
C HIS A 29 -2.72 5.72 -8.21
N GLY A 30 -2.90 4.46 -8.64
CA GLY A 30 -3.94 4.02 -9.56
C GLY A 30 -3.45 3.58 -10.93
N VAL A 31 -2.16 3.23 -11.07
CA VAL A 31 -1.61 2.69 -12.34
C VAL A 31 -2.40 1.44 -12.75
N GLY A 32 -2.83 1.40 -14.00
CA GLY A 32 -3.62 0.30 -14.57
C GLY A 32 -5.12 0.53 -14.57
N GLY A 33 -5.64 1.41 -13.73
CA GLY A 33 -7.07 1.74 -13.70
C GLY A 33 -7.47 2.72 -14.80
N THR A 34 -8.74 2.69 -15.16
CA THR A 34 -9.31 3.59 -16.18
C THR A 34 -9.13 5.06 -15.78
N GLY A 35 -8.69 5.88 -16.73
CA GLY A 35 -8.45 7.32 -16.53
C GLY A 35 -7.19 7.65 -15.76
N PHE A 36 -6.33 6.66 -15.48
CA PHE A 36 -5.01 6.90 -14.93
C PHE A 36 -4.14 7.66 -15.93
N GLU A 37 -3.47 8.71 -15.45
CA GLU A 37 -2.45 9.44 -16.18
C GLU A 37 -1.21 9.59 -15.31
N MET A 38 -0.04 9.20 -15.83
CA MET A 38 1.22 9.27 -15.08
C MET A 38 1.58 10.72 -14.68
N ASN A 39 1.35 11.64 -15.60
CA ASN A 39 1.72 13.03 -15.44
C ASN A 39 0.48 13.88 -15.13
N GLY A 40 0.48 14.57 -14.03
CA GLY A 40 -0.54 15.55 -13.63
C GLY A 40 0.08 16.89 -13.25
N GLU A 41 -0.75 17.81 -12.80
CA GLU A 41 -0.31 19.12 -12.31
C GLU A 41 -0.04 19.12 -10.79
N GLU A 42 -0.54 18.12 -10.07
CA GLU A 42 -0.27 17.97 -8.64
C GLU A 42 1.18 17.56 -8.42
N ILE A 43 1.83 18.17 -7.43
CA ILE A 43 3.20 17.83 -7.01
C ILE A 43 3.15 17.28 -5.59
N CYS A 44 3.65 16.05 -5.40
CA CYS A 44 3.82 15.43 -4.10
C CYS A 44 5.29 15.00 -3.95
N CYS A 45 5.99 15.51 -2.96
CA CYS A 45 7.43 15.27 -2.74
C CYS A 45 8.28 15.48 -4.01
N GLY A 46 8.01 16.56 -4.75
CA GLY A 46 8.71 16.86 -6.01
C GLY A 46 8.31 16.01 -7.22
N VAL A 47 7.44 15.01 -7.06
CA VAL A 47 6.94 14.14 -8.13
C VAL A 47 5.62 14.68 -8.67
N LYS A 48 5.55 14.88 -9.99
CA LYS A 48 4.28 15.21 -10.65
C LYS A 48 3.38 13.98 -10.72
N ARG A 49 2.11 14.14 -10.36
CA ARG A 49 1.14 13.06 -10.33
C ARG A 49 -0.26 13.52 -10.69
N ASN A 50 -1.09 12.59 -11.13
CA ASN A 50 -2.53 12.76 -11.26
C ASN A 50 -3.23 11.70 -10.39
N PRO A 51 -3.80 12.05 -9.24
CA PRO A 51 -4.43 11.09 -8.34
C PRO A 51 -5.86 10.68 -8.73
N ASN A 52 -6.36 11.10 -9.90
CA ASN A 52 -7.79 11.01 -10.24
C ASN A 52 -8.20 9.72 -11.00
N GLY A 53 -7.28 8.78 -11.24
CA GLY A 53 -7.59 7.52 -11.91
C GLY A 53 -8.49 6.60 -11.08
N TYR A 54 -9.10 5.61 -11.73
CA TYR A 54 -9.85 4.57 -11.07
C TYR A 54 -8.91 3.67 -10.25
N CYS A 55 -9.04 3.65 -8.94
CA CYS A 55 -8.24 2.81 -8.07
C CYS A 55 -8.93 2.58 -6.72
N TRP A 56 -8.42 1.58 -5.97
CA TRP A 56 -8.92 1.29 -4.63
C TRP A 56 -8.91 2.51 -3.70
N ALA A 57 -7.84 3.31 -3.77
CA ALA A 57 -7.66 4.47 -2.90
C ALA A 57 -8.71 5.57 -3.14
N ASN A 58 -9.02 5.84 -4.41
CA ASN A 58 -10.04 6.82 -4.77
C ASN A 58 -11.47 6.30 -4.49
N LYS A 59 -11.71 4.99 -4.66
CA LYS A 59 -12.97 4.36 -4.24
C LYS A 59 -13.13 4.42 -2.73
N PHE A 60 -12.08 4.14 -1.99
CA PHE A 60 -12.06 4.24 -0.54
C PHE A 60 -12.34 5.68 -0.08
N LYS A 61 -11.71 6.67 -0.72
CA LYS A 61 -11.98 8.08 -0.46
C LYS A 61 -13.47 8.41 -0.60
N VAL A 62 -14.04 8.13 -1.76
CA VAL A 62 -15.46 8.43 -2.03
C VAL A 62 -16.38 7.73 -1.03
N TYR A 63 -16.14 6.45 -0.76
CA TYR A 63 -16.94 5.66 0.18
C TYR A 63 -16.87 6.20 1.62
N MET A 64 -15.68 6.57 2.09
CA MET A 64 -15.48 7.03 3.46
C MET A 64 -16.07 8.43 3.66
N GLU A 65 -15.82 9.36 2.73
CA GLU A 65 -16.31 10.75 2.80
C GLU A 65 -17.84 10.82 2.64
N ASP A 66 -18.47 9.86 1.94
CA ASP A 66 -19.95 9.76 1.84
C ASP A 66 -20.60 9.25 3.14
N LYS A 67 -19.93 8.36 3.84
CA LYS A 67 -20.50 7.69 5.04
C LYS A 67 -20.12 8.33 6.37
N TYR A 68 -18.98 8.99 6.43
CA TYR A 68 -18.38 9.48 7.67
C TYR A 68 -17.91 10.93 7.54
N ASP A 69 -17.86 11.64 8.66
CA ASP A 69 -17.27 12.98 8.72
C ASP A 69 -15.73 12.88 8.68
N CYS A 70 -15.20 12.67 7.49
CA CYS A 70 -13.76 12.54 7.27
C CYS A 70 -13.31 13.14 5.94
N THR A 71 -12.01 13.41 5.86
CA THR A 71 -11.31 13.70 4.60
C THR A 71 -10.30 12.58 4.34
N VAL A 72 -10.26 12.07 3.12
CA VAL A 72 -9.29 11.05 2.70
C VAL A 72 -8.39 11.62 1.60
N VAL A 73 -7.08 11.59 1.83
CA VAL A 73 -6.08 12.06 0.87
C VAL A 73 -5.30 10.88 0.31
N ASN A 74 -5.36 10.68 -1.02
CA ASN A 74 -4.55 9.69 -1.71
C ASN A 74 -3.17 10.29 -2.03
N ASN A 75 -2.14 9.92 -1.26
CA ASN A 75 -0.73 10.26 -1.48
C ASN A 75 0.07 9.11 -2.12
N GLY A 76 -0.56 8.26 -2.94
CA GLY A 76 0.13 7.25 -3.74
C GLY A 76 1.04 7.89 -4.79
N ILE A 77 2.29 7.41 -4.91
CA ILE A 77 3.30 7.90 -5.86
C ILE A 77 3.89 6.71 -6.60
N GLY A 78 3.84 6.73 -7.94
CA GLY A 78 4.37 5.63 -8.75
C GLY A 78 5.87 5.42 -8.55
N GLY A 79 6.29 4.14 -8.43
CA GLY A 79 7.69 3.74 -8.38
C GLY A 79 8.39 3.88 -7.03
N ILE A 80 7.75 4.46 -6.01
CA ILE A 80 8.40 4.67 -4.72
C ILE A 80 8.57 3.39 -3.90
N THR A 81 9.51 3.43 -2.98
CA THR A 81 9.82 2.39 -2.00
C THR A 81 9.52 2.87 -0.59
N ILE A 82 9.61 2.00 0.40
CA ILE A 82 9.46 2.37 1.82
C ILE A 82 10.53 3.41 2.24
N GLU A 83 11.72 3.38 1.65
CA GLU A 83 12.78 4.36 1.90
C GLU A 83 12.35 5.75 1.50
N PHE A 84 11.66 5.90 0.37
CA PHE A 84 11.14 7.20 -0.07
C PHE A 84 10.16 7.77 0.96
N ILE A 85 9.23 6.96 1.48
CA ILE A 85 8.30 7.41 2.52
C ILE A 85 9.07 7.85 3.79
N ILE A 86 10.12 7.12 4.16
CA ILE A 86 10.96 7.45 5.32
C ILE A 86 11.72 8.77 5.10
N GLU A 87 12.23 9.00 3.90
CA GLU A 87 13.01 10.21 3.55
C GLU A 87 12.13 11.46 3.45
N HIS A 88 10.90 11.30 2.98
CA HIS A 88 9.91 12.38 2.81
C HIS A 88 8.79 12.35 3.86
N PHE A 89 9.06 11.78 5.04
CA PHE A 89 8.04 11.57 6.05
C PHE A 89 7.30 12.86 6.43
N ASP A 90 8.04 13.93 6.69
CA ASP A 90 7.49 15.23 7.10
C ASP A 90 6.74 15.98 5.97
N GLU A 91 6.91 15.53 4.71
CA GLU A 91 6.15 16.04 3.55
C GLU A 91 4.88 15.21 3.28
N LEU A 92 4.88 13.94 3.70
CA LEU A 92 3.81 12.98 3.42
C LEU A 92 2.81 12.83 4.56
N VAL A 93 3.23 13.14 5.78
CA VAL A 93 2.46 12.96 7.01
C VAL A 93 2.26 14.32 7.68
N ASP A 94 1.03 14.79 7.71
CA ASP A 94 0.68 16.07 8.31
C ASP A 94 0.39 15.92 9.82
N ASP A 95 0.56 17.00 10.58
CA ASP A 95 0.32 17.01 12.03
C ASP A 95 -1.15 16.66 12.39
N ASP A 96 -2.10 16.96 11.52
CA ASP A 96 -3.52 16.72 11.72
C ASP A 96 -4.03 15.38 11.13
N ASP A 97 -3.16 14.56 10.54
CA ASP A 97 -3.52 13.20 10.12
C ASP A 97 -3.88 12.33 11.34
N ASP A 98 -5.08 11.80 11.36
CA ASP A 98 -5.61 10.94 12.44
C ASP A 98 -5.34 9.46 12.20
N LEU A 99 -5.36 9.03 10.94
CA LEU A 99 -5.15 7.64 10.54
C LEU A 99 -4.36 7.58 9.23
N ILE A 100 -3.31 6.78 9.23
CA ILE A 100 -2.49 6.53 8.04
C ILE A 100 -2.69 5.08 7.59
N ILE A 101 -3.04 4.87 6.32
CA ILE A 101 -3.09 3.55 5.69
C ILE A 101 -1.92 3.49 4.71
N CYS A 102 -0.95 2.63 4.98
CA CYS A 102 0.28 2.55 4.21
C CYS A 102 0.38 1.23 3.44
N THR A 103 0.34 1.32 2.11
CA THR A 103 0.40 0.19 1.18
C THR A 103 1.68 0.29 0.36
N ILE A 104 2.79 -0.27 0.83
CA ILE A 104 4.12 -0.10 0.24
C ILE A 104 4.89 -1.43 0.23
N GLY A 105 5.87 -1.55 -0.67
CA GLY A 105 6.79 -2.68 -0.71
C GLY A 105 6.98 -3.29 -2.09
N THR A 106 6.06 -3.05 -3.03
CA THR A 106 6.11 -3.60 -4.39
C THR A 106 7.46 -3.33 -5.07
N ASN A 107 7.95 -2.10 -5.00
CA ASN A 107 9.23 -1.70 -5.60
C ASN A 107 10.45 -2.10 -4.75
N ASN A 108 10.25 -2.48 -3.49
CA ASN A 108 11.32 -3.01 -2.65
C ASN A 108 11.79 -4.41 -3.05
N ARG A 109 11.12 -5.06 -4.01
CA ARG A 109 11.53 -6.35 -4.59
C ARG A 109 12.79 -6.24 -5.45
N HIS A 110 13.16 -5.03 -5.89
CA HIS A 110 14.30 -4.81 -6.76
C HIS A 110 15.63 -4.89 -6.00
N GLN A 111 16.67 -5.45 -6.65
CA GLN A 111 18.01 -5.60 -6.05
C GLN A 111 18.74 -4.27 -5.82
N TYR A 112 18.30 -3.19 -6.46
CA TYR A 112 18.83 -1.84 -6.25
C TYR A 112 17.73 -0.81 -6.49
N HIS A 113 17.78 0.26 -5.76
CA HIS A 113 17.11 1.50 -6.11
C HIS A 113 17.95 2.21 -7.19
N VAL A 114 17.35 3.05 -8.02
CA VAL A 114 17.88 3.64 -9.26
C VAL A 114 19.36 4.02 -9.24
N ASP A 115 19.92 4.38 -8.08
CA ASP A 115 21.31 4.81 -7.92
C ASP A 115 22.08 4.04 -6.81
N GLY A 116 21.56 2.91 -6.36
CA GLY A 116 22.15 2.16 -5.26
C GLY A 116 23.02 0.96 -5.70
N PRO A 117 23.90 0.45 -4.84
CA PRO A 117 24.65 -0.76 -5.10
C PRO A 117 23.72 -1.96 -5.19
N LYS A 118 24.05 -2.92 -6.07
CA LYS A 118 23.35 -4.21 -6.14
C LYS A 118 23.39 -4.90 -4.77
N ARG A 119 22.24 -5.41 -4.34
CA ARG A 119 22.09 -6.17 -3.10
C ARG A 119 21.82 -7.63 -3.39
N THR A 120 22.22 -8.49 -2.48
CA THR A 120 21.78 -9.87 -2.48
C THR A 120 20.33 -9.96 -1.97
N TYR A 121 19.71 -11.11 -2.20
CA TYR A 121 18.37 -11.40 -1.70
C TYR A 121 18.26 -11.17 -0.17
N ASP A 122 19.20 -11.71 0.61
CA ASP A 122 19.20 -11.57 2.08
C ASP A 122 19.38 -10.10 2.51
N GLN A 123 20.29 -9.36 1.86
CA GLN A 123 20.49 -7.95 2.14
C GLN A 123 19.25 -7.12 1.86
N GLN A 124 18.53 -7.41 0.78
CA GLN A 124 17.30 -6.68 0.44
C GLN A 124 16.16 -7.02 1.42
N ARG A 125 16.02 -8.28 1.81
CA ARG A 125 15.06 -8.71 2.83
C ARG A 125 15.33 -8.03 4.17
N GLU A 126 16.56 -8.07 4.64
CA GLU A 126 16.96 -7.43 5.90
C GLU A 126 16.71 -5.92 5.86
N ARG A 127 17.07 -5.27 4.75
CA ARG A 127 16.84 -3.84 4.56
C ARG A 127 15.34 -3.49 4.62
N PHE A 128 14.50 -4.20 3.88
CA PHE A 128 13.06 -3.94 3.89
C PHE A 128 12.46 -4.17 5.28
N TYR A 129 12.82 -5.28 5.93
CA TYR A 129 12.42 -5.56 7.30
C TYR A 129 12.80 -4.45 8.28
N ASN A 130 14.05 -3.99 8.26
CA ASN A 130 14.51 -2.91 9.11
C ASN A 130 13.80 -1.57 8.81
N ASN A 131 13.44 -1.31 7.56
CA ASN A 131 12.68 -0.13 7.18
C ASN A 131 11.23 -0.16 7.65
N ILE A 132 10.59 -1.35 7.74
CA ILE A 132 9.27 -1.47 8.41
C ILE A 132 9.39 -1.00 9.87
N PHE A 133 10.42 -1.43 10.61
CA PHE A 133 10.66 -0.99 11.98
C PHE A 133 10.92 0.52 12.09
N LYS A 134 11.71 1.06 11.14
CA LYS A 134 12.00 2.49 11.10
C LYS A 134 10.73 3.32 10.87
N LEU A 135 9.93 2.97 9.85
CA LEU A 135 8.68 3.66 9.55
C LEU A 135 7.68 3.52 10.70
N TYR A 136 7.56 2.32 11.30
CA TYR A 136 6.78 2.11 12.52
C TYR A 136 7.20 3.07 13.64
N GLY A 137 8.50 3.18 13.90
CA GLY A 137 9.04 4.07 14.94
C GLY A 137 8.76 5.55 14.65
N MET A 138 8.84 5.98 13.39
CA MET A 138 8.52 7.35 12.96
C MET A 138 7.03 7.66 13.16
N LEU A 139 6.13 6.77 12.71
CA LEU A 139 4.68 6.94 12.89
C LEU A 139 4.30 7.00 14.39
N LYS A 140 4.85 6.10 15.20
CA LYS A 140 4.64 6.11 16.66
C LYS A 140 5.22 7.34 17.32
N GLY A 141 6.42 7.77 16.92
CA GLY A 141 7.06 8.97 17.43
C GLY A 141 6.28 10.26 17.12
N ALA A 142 5.63 10.30 15.95
CA ALA A 142 4.72 11.37 15.54
C ALA A 142 3.31 11.27 16.17
N GLY A 143 3.04 10.25 17.00
CA GLY A 143 1.74 10.03 17.64
C GLY A 143 0.62 9.62 16.67
N LYS A 144 0.98 9.07 15.49
CA LYS A 144 0.01 8.68 14.47
C LYS A 144 -0.53 7.28 14.70
N ASP A 145 -1.83 7.10 14.47
CA ASP A 145 -2.41 5.79 14.29
C ASP A 145 -2.28 5.35 12.83
N PHE A 146 -2.00 4.08 12.61
CA PHE A 146 -1.73 3.59 11.26
C PHE A 146 -2.09 2.12 11.08
N ILE A 147 -2.27 1.74 9.81
CA ILE A 147 -2.47 0.37 9.36
C ILE A 147 -1.45 0.11 8.25
N PHE A 148 -0.61 -0.91 8.41
CA PHE A 148 0.18 -1.41 7.29
C PHE A 148 -0.62 -2.41 6.48
N VAL A 149 -0.48 -2.31 5.16
CA VAL A 149 -1.15 -3.19 4.20
C VAL A 149 -0.11 -3.78 3.26
N ALA A 150 0.06 -5.10 3.27
CA ALA A 150 0.81 -5.77 2.22
C ALA A 150 -0.01 -5.77 0.92
N ASN A 151 0.64 -5.41 -0.19
CA ASN A 151 0.00 -5.35 -1.50
C ASN A 151 -0.47 -6.72 -2.00
N ILE A 152 -1.29 -6.72 -3.03
CA ILE A 152 -1.80 -7.91 -3.72
C ILE A 152 -0.67 -8.74 -4.34
N PRO A 153 -0.91 -10.02 -4.68
CA PRO A 153 0.05 -10.81 -5.44
C PRO A 153 0.27 -10.22 -6.85
N ALA A 154 1.42 -10.47 -7.43
CA ALA A 154 1.69 -10.25 -8.85
C ALA A 154 1.43 -11.52 -9.67
N ALA A 155 1.31 -11.39 -10.98
CA ALA A 155 1.23 -12.51 -11.89
C ALA A 155 2.50 -13.37 -11.86
N ALA A 156 2.39 -14.64 -12.19
CA ALA A 156 3.53 -15.53 -12.26
C ALA A 156 4.61 -15.04 -13.24
N SER A 157 4.22 -14.38 -14.33
CA SER A 157 5.14 -13.78 -15.30
C SER A 157 5.94 -12.63 -14.71
N ASP A 158 5.34 -11.83 -13.83
CA ASP A 158 6.01 -10.73 -13.14
C ASP A 158 6.93 -11.25 -12.01
N GLU A 159 6.51 -12.30 -11.31
CA GLU A 159 7.30 -12.93 -10.25
C GLU A 159 8.50 -13.70 -10.78
N LEU A 160 8.40 -14.27 -11.98
CA LEU A 160 9.44 -15.07 -12.62
C LEU A 160 10.40 -14.26 -13.49
N ASP A 161 10.40 -12.94 -13.42
CA ASP A 161 11.29 -12.08 -14.22
C ASP A 161 12.79 -12.25 -13.86
N GLY A 162 13.20 -13.50 -13.72
CA GLY A 162 14.57 -13.91 -13.42
C GLY A 162 15.58 -13.58 -14.50
N GLU A 163 15.17 -13.25 -15.73
CA GLU A 163 16.09 -12.89 -16.80
C GLU A 163 16.51 -11.42 -16.74
N ASN A 164 15.70 -10.54 -16.19
CA ASN A 164 16.02 -9.12 -16.09
C ASN A 164 16.80 -8.71 -14.84
N PHE A 165 17.13 -9.62 -13.94
CA PHE A 165 17.99 -9.40 -12.75
C PHE A 165 17.59 -8.22 -11.83
N TRP A 166 16.41 -7.62 -12.05
CA TRP A 166 15.97 -6.43 -11.32
C TRP A 166 15.27 -6.82 -10.03
N ARG A 167 14.42 -7.85 -10.09
CA ARG A 167 13.67 -8.36 -8.94
C ARG A 167 14.38 -9.55 -8.33
N ILE A 168 14.68 -9.45 -7.06
CA ILE A 168 15.31 -10.52 -6.28
C ILE A 168 14.41 -11.02 -5.16
N MET A 169 13.26 -10.37 -4.97
CA MET A 169 12.21 -10.80 -4.03
C MET A 169 10.88 -10.91 -4.78
N HIS A 170 9.99 -11.77 -4.29
CA HIS A 170 8.63 -11.92 -4.75
C HIS A 170 7.65 -11.12 -3.87
N MET A 171 6.40 -10.93 -4.31
CA MET A 171 5.37 -10.30 -3.48
C MET A 171 5.09 -11.09 -2.20
N ASN A 172 5.20 -12.42 -2.27
CA ASN A 172 5.16 -13.31 -1.11
C ASN A 172 6.25 -12.99 -0.07
N ASP A 173 7.47 -12.64 -0.51
CA ASP A 173 8.54 -12.25 0.43
C ASP A 173 8.19 -10.96 1.17
N ILE A 174 7.62 -9.98 0.46
CA ILE A 174 7.17 -8.71 1.05
C ILE A 174 6.10 -8.97 2.11
N ASP A 175 5.09 -9.76 1.79
CA ASP A 175 4.03 -10.14 2.72
C ASP A 175 4.58 -10.92 3.95
N ALA A 176 5.47 -11.87 3.72
CA ALA A 176 6.11 -12.64 4.79
C ALA A 176 6.93 -11.75 5.73
N LEU A 177 7.60 -10.71 5.21
CA LEU A 177 8.35 -9.76 6.03
C LEU A 177 7.44 -8.85 6.85
N TYR A 178 6.31 -8.42 6.31
CA TYR A 178 5.29 -7.72 7.08
C TYR A 178 4.71 -8.60 8.20
N LYS A 179 4.36 -9.84 7.91
CA LYS A 179 3.88 -10.81 8.91
C LYS A 179 4.90 -11.03 10.02
N LYS A 180 6.18 -11.16 9.66
CA LYS A 180 7.27 -11.26 10.64
C LYS A 180 7.37 -10.00 11.50
N ALA A 181 7.38 -8.82 10.91
CA ALA A 181 7.42 -7.55 11.64
C ALA A 181 6.16 -7.38 12.52
N TRP A 182 5.00 -7.80 12.05
CA TRP A 182 3.76 -7.81 12.83
C TRP A 182 3.86 -8.71 14.07
N CYS A 183 4.47 -9.89 13.96
CA CYS A 183 4.71 -10.75 15.13
C CYS A 183 5.58 -10.07 16.19
N ASP A 184 6.55 -9.26 15.76
CA ASP A 184 7.49 -8.61 16.67
C ASP A 184 6.92 -7.30 17.28
N LEU A 185 6.12 -6.54 16.51
CA LEU A 185 5.68 -5.19 16.88
C LEU A 185 4.18 -5.07 17.18
N GLN A 186 3.37 -6.06 16.80
CA GLN A 186 1.92 -6.12 17.04
C GLN A 186 1.15 -4.87 16.54
N PHE A 187 1.48 -4.35 15.36
CA PHE A 187 0.76 -3.23 14.73
C PHE A 187 -0.50 -3.68 13.98
N PRO A 188 -1.46 -2.78 13.71
CA PRO A 188 -2.59 -3.07 12.83
C PRO A 188 -2.10 -3.41 11.40
N PHE A 189 -2.47 -4.60 10.89
CA PHE A 189 -1.96 -5.12 9.63
C PHE A 189 -3.05 -5.83 8.82
N ILE A 190 -3.05 -5.62 7.51
CA ILE A 190 -3.88 -6.32 6.53
C ILE A 190 -2.97 -6.95 5.48
N SER A 191 -3.07 -8.25 5.28
CA SER A 191 -2.45 -8.93 4.13
C SER A 191 -3.43 -8.96 2.97
N LEU A 192 -3.36 -7.98 2.06
CA LEU A 192 -4.09 -8.07 0.80
C LEU A 192 -3.54 -9.20 -0.08
N TYR A 193 -2.28 -9.59 0.09
CA TYR A 193 -1.70 -10.75 -0.58
C TYR A 193 -2.51 -12.03 -0.31
N ASP A 194 -2.77 -12.34 0.96
CA ASP A 194 -3.54 -13.53 1.33
C ASP A 194 -5.01 -13.40 0.92
N LEU A 195 -5.62 -12.25 1.20
CA LEU A 195 -7.03 -12.01 0.95
C LEU A 195 -7.37 -12.07 -0.54
N PHE A 196 -6.51 -11.49 -1.39
CA PHE A 196 -6.70 -11.49 -2.84
C PHE A 196 -6.53 -12.89 -3.44
N ASN A 197 -5.53 -13.65 -2.98
CA ASN A 197 -5.37 -15.05 -3.38
C ASN A 197 -6.58 -15.90 -2.96
N ALA A 198 -7.09 -15.71 -1.75
CA ALA A 198 -8.29 -16.40 -1.27
C ALA A 198 -9.52 -16.04 -2.11
N TYR A 199 -9.70 -14.76 -2.41
CA TYR A 199 -10.77 -14.30 -3.30
C TYR A 199 -10.69 -14.95 -4.68
N CYS A 200 -9.52 -14.97 -5.30
CA CYS A 200 -9.31 -15.61 -6.60
C CYS A 200 -9.68 -17.10 -6.55
N ALA A 201 -9.27 -17.81 -5.50
CA ALA A 201 -9.58 -19.23 -5.34
C ALA A 201 -11.09 -19.49 -5.12
N GLU A 202 -11.78 -18.66 -4.36
CA GLU A 202 -13.21 -18.78 -4.10
C GLU A 202 -14.07 -18.48 -5.33
N HIS A 203 -13.61 -17.61 -6.24
CA HIS A 203 -14.39 -17.15 -7.39
C HIS A 203 -13.92 -17.74 -8.72
N ASP A 204 -13.06 -18.76 -8.68
CA ASP A 204 -12.47 -19.40 -9.88
C ASP A 204 -11.82 -18.38 -10.83
N ARG A 205 -11.09 -17.44 -10.24
CA ARG A 205 -10.36 -16.37 -10.95
C ARG A 205 -8.86 -16.59 -10.82
N THR A 206 -8.12 -16.01 -11.73
CA THR A 206 -6.66 -15.95 -11.63
C THR A 206 -6.21 -14.53 -11.30
N VAL A 207 -5.10 -14.40 -10.59
CA VAL A 207 -4.48 -13.08 -10.33
C VAL A 207 -4.23 -12.34 -11.64
N ASP A 208 -3.68 -13.03 -12.66
CA ASP A 208 -3.41 -12.46 -13.99
C ASP A 208 -4.63 -11.80 -14.63
N SER A 209 -5.83 -12.35 -14.45
CA SER A 209 -7.05 -11.80 -15.06
C SER A 209 -7.47 -10.44 -14.49
N MET A 210 -6.94 -10.07 -13.33
CA MET A 210 -7.24 -8.83 -12.62
C MET A 210 -6.11 -7.79 -12.72
N LEU A 211 -5.08 -8.06 -13.54
CA LEU A 211 -3.94 -7.19 -13.75
C LEU A 211 -3.83 -6.78 -15.22
N VAL A 212 -3.25 -5.59 -15.48
CA VAL A 212 -3.05 -5.09 -16.84
C VAL A 212 -1.69 -5.45 -17.42
N ASP A 213 -0.66 -5.60 -16.57
CA ASP A 213 0.73 -5.81 -16.98
C ASP A 213 1.46 -6.86 -16.12
N GLY A 214 0.69 -7.68 -15.40
CA GLY A 214 1.21 -8.68 -14.47
C GLY A 214 1.50 -8.14 -13.06
N LEU A 215 1.36 -6.82 -12.85
CA LEU A 215 1.61 -6.17 -11.55
C LEU A 215 0.48 -5.23 -11.12
N HIS A 216 0.07 -4.33 -12.01
CA HIS A 216 -0.91 -3.30 -11.69
C HIS A 216 -2.33 -3.79 -11.92
N PRO A 217 -3.25 -3.59 -10.97
CA PRO A 217 -4.65 -3.96 -11.12
C PRO A 217 -5.33 -3.26 -12.29
N ASN A 218 -6.20 -3.98 -12.97
CA ASN A 218 -7.26 -3.37 -13.79
C ASN A 218 -8.42 -2.91 -12.89
N ASP A 219 -9.48 -2.36 -13.47
CA ASP A 219 -10.62 -1.85 -12.70
C ASP A 219 -11.26 -2.94 -11.81
N GLU A 220 -11.40 -4.19 -12.32
CA GLU A 220 -11.92 -5.32 -11.53
C GLU A 220 -10.98 -5.65 -10.36
N GLY A 221 -9.67 -5.67 -10.57
CA GLY A 221 -8.68 -5.88 -9.52
C GLY A 221 -8.74 -4.80 -8.45
N TYR A 222 -8.94 -3.55 -8.85
CA TYR A 222 -9.13 -2.44 -7.91
C TYR A 222 -10.45 -2.53 -7.14
N ASP A 223 -11.53 -3.03 -7.76
CA ASP A 223 -12.79 -3.29 -7.07
C ASP A 223 -12.60 -4.33 -5.96
N VAL A 224 -11.95 -5.44 -6.29
CA VAL A 224 -11.66 -6.50 -5.32
C VAL A 224 -10.77 -5.98 -4.18
N MET A 225 -9.72 -5.22 -4.47
CA MET A 225 -8.89 -4.62 -3.42
C MET A 225 -9.71 -3.75 -2.47
N PHE A 226 -10.55 -2.88 -3.03
CA PHE A 226 -11.42 -2.01 -2.24
C PHE A 226 -12.36 -2.82 -1.34
N GLU A 227 -13.07 -3.82 -1.88
CA GLU A 227 -14.00 -4.66 -1.13
C GLU A 227 -13.31 -5.42 0.01
N LEU A 228 -12.13 -5.98 -0.25
CA LEU A 228 -11.33 -6.69 0.75
C LEU A 228 -10.87 -5.76 1.87
N LEU A 229 -10.47 -4.53 1.56
CA LEU A 229 -10.07 -3.53 2.55
C LEU A 229 -11.25 -3.11 3.44
N ILE A 230 -12.39 -2.74 2.83
CA ILE A 230 -13.61 -2.35 3.56
C ILE A 230 -14.06 -3.47 4.49
N LYS A 231 -14.09 -4.71 3.98
CA LYS A 231 -14.46 -5.89 4.78
C LYS A 231 -13.48 -6.11 5.95
N SER A 232 -12.19 -5.92 5.73
CA SER A 232 -11.17 -6.09 6.79
C SER A 232 -11.23 -5.02 7.88
N MET A 233 -11.68 -3.83 7.52
CA MET A 233 -11.87 -2.70 8.44
C MET A 233 -13.25 -2.70 9.09
N GLU A 234 -14.20 -3.49 8.59
CA GLU A 234 -15.60 -3.57 9.04
C GLU A 234 -16.32 -2.18 9.00
N VAL A 235 -16.14 -1.42 7.93
CA VAL A 235 -16.70 -0.09 7.69
C VAL A 235 -17.61 -0.07 6.47
#